data_23b192e429adf2187999f0e8d1c903a6
#
_entry.id   23b192e429adf2187999f0e8d1c903a6
#
_cell.length_a   1.000
_cell.length_b   1.000
_cell.length_c   1.000
_cell.angle_alpha   90.00
_cell.angle_beta   90.00
_cell.angle_gamma   90.00
#
_symmetry.space_group_name_H-M   'P 1'
#
loop_
_entity.id
_entity.type
_entity.pdbx_description
1 polymer ?
#
loop_
_entity_poly.entity_id
_entity_poly.type
_entity_poly.pdbx_seq_one_letter_code
_entity_poly.pdbx_strand_id
1 'polypeptide(L)'
;MKKGYPRFFLLPGLLLLIAIIIFPLLFTIRVTFSSWNVSQSGLNFIGGENWGEMVRDTRYWGSLLRLFYLSFLTVAIQYVLGFAIALFAWKGIAARRFYRVLWLVPMMTTPSLMAIIWRSIFTEDIGALNGLLTRVGLSPVNWLTESGPANIAITIVEVWQWTPFMFLILLAGLLSLPKEPFMAAAIDGASAWTTFARVTFPMMAPISIGAIMIRLIDASKIFDSVFTMTRGGPGNATETPAAYIFQRSLQDFQIAYGSTLALMYLILAILTLTIIGKVFARLSKPRGI
;
A
#
# COMPACT_ATOMS: atom_id res chain seq x y z
N MET A 1 -4.06 3.84 -45.09
CA MET A 1 -3.45 2.49 -44.96
C MET A 1 -2.82 2.38 -43.60
N LYS A 2 -3.46 1.68 -42.65
CA LYS A 2 -2.83 1.35 -41.36
C LYS A 2 -1.74 0.31 -41.60
N LYS A 3 -0.46 0.72 -41.60
CA LYS A 3 0.66 -0.20 -41.59
C LYS A 3 0.63 -0.96 -40.24
N GLY A 4 0.04 -2.16 -40.25
CA GLY A 4 0.13 -3.06 -39.12
C GLY A 4 1.58 -3.44 -38.94
N TYR A 5 2.19 -3.05 -37.83
CA TYR A 5 3.50 -3.56 -37.45
C TYR A 5 3.42 -5.08 -37.44
N PRO A 6 4.37 -5.79 -38.06
CA PRO A 6 4.31 -7.24 -38.12
C PRO A 6 4.32 -7.77 -36.68
N ARG A 7 3.28 -8.52 -36.35
CA ARG A 7 3.05 -9.14 -35.00
C ARG A 7 4.26 -9.93 -34.52
N PHE A 8 5.14 -10.31 -35.43
CA PHE A 8 6.40 -11.00 -35.16
C PHE A 8 7.35 -10.20 -34.23
N PHE A 9 7.35 -8.86 -34.29
CA PHE A 9 8.18 -8.05 -33.39
C PHE A 9 7.70 -8.07 -31.92
N LEU A 10 6.45 -8.42 -31.66
CA LEU A 10 5.91 -8.56 -30.31
C LEU A 10 6.18 -9.95 -29.71
N LEU A 11 6.51 -10.93 -30.55
CA LEU A 11 6.65 -12.34 -30.15
C LEU A 11 7.73 -12.55 -29.09
N PRO A 12 8.96 -12.01 -29.18
CA PRO A 12 9.99 -12.20 -28.16
C PRO A 12 9.56 -11.65 -26.79
N GLY A 13 8.93 -10.45 -26.75
CA GLY A 13 8.42 -9.86 -25.53
C GLY A 13 7.27 -10.67 -24.91
N LEU A 14 6.34 -11.17 -25.73
CA LEU A 14 5.25 -12.02 -25.29
C LEU A 14 5.75 -13.37 -24.74
N LEU A 15 6.69 -14.01 -25.40
CA LEU A 15 7.30 -15.27 -24.94
C LEU A 15 7.99 -15.09 -23.59
N LEU A 16 8.70 -13.98 -23.41
CA LEU A 16 9.36 -13.65 -22.15
C LEU A 16 8.34 -13.40 -21.03
N LEU A 17 7.28 -12.67 -21.31
CA LEU A 17 6.19 -12.44 -20.34
C LEU A 17 5.50 -13.75 -19.95
N ILE A 18 5.22 -14.62 -20.92
CA ILE A 18 4.63 -15.95 -20.67
C ILE A 18 5.56 -16.78 -19.79
N ALA A 19 6.84 -16.81 -20.11
CA ALA A 19 7.82 -17.59 -19.34
C ALA A 19 7.95 -17.10 -17.89
N ILE A 20 7.98 -15.78 -17.67
CA ILE A 20 8.22 -15.20 -16.34
C ILE A 20 6.93 -15.15 -15.48
N ILE A 21 5.75 -14.98 -16.08
CA ILE A 21 4.49 -14.79 -15.34
C ILE A 21 3.65 -16.06 -15.34
N ILE A 22 3.39 -16.62 -16.52
CA ILE A 22 2.42 -17.71 -16.67
C ILE A 22 2.99 -19.03 -16.14
N PHE A 23 4.24 -19.35 -16.47
CA PHE A 23 4.85 -20.61 -16.02
C PHE A 23 4.91 -20.70 -14.47
N PRO A 24 5.43 -19.70 -13.72
CA PRO A 24 5.42 -19.76 -12.25
C PRO A 24 4.01 -19.80 -11.67
N LEU A 25 3.05 -19.11 -12.28
CA LEU A 25 1.67 -19.14 -11.82
C LEU A 25 1.06 -20.54 -11.97
N LEU A 26 1.21 -21.18 -13.14
CA LEU A 26 0.73 -22.54 -13.35
C LEU A 26 1.43 -23.54 -12.42
N PHE A 27 2.73 -23.38 -12.22
CA PHE A 27 3.47 -24.20 -11.26
C PHE A 27 2.93 -24.01 -9.83
N THR A 28 2.71 -22.78 -9.40
CA THR A 28 2.10 -22.46 -8.08
C THR A 28 0.74 -23.12 -7.94
N ILE A 29 -0.13 -23.05 -8.97
CA ILE A 29 -1.44 -23.71 -8.95
C ILE A 29 -1.27 -25.22 -8.73
N ARG A 30 -0.34 -25.88 -9.44
CA ARG A 30 -0.06 -27.32 -9.24
C ARG A 30 0.41 -27.61 -7.81
N VAL A 31 1.27 -26.77 -7.25
CA VAL A 31 1.80 -26.91 -5.89
C VAL A 31 0.68 -26.83 -4.84
N THR A 32 -0.34 -25.99 -5.04
CA THR A 32 -1.46 -25.86 -4.08
C THR A 32 -2.27 -27.15 -3.91
N PHE A 33 -2.25 -28.05 -4.90
CA PHE A 33 -2.90 -29.36 -4.86
C PHE A 33 -1.95 -30.50 -4.48
N SER A 34 -0.76 -30.16 -4.01
CA SER A 34 0.28 -31.15 -3.70
C SER A 34 0.76 -30.97 -2.25
N SER A 35 1.34 -32.02 -1.67
CA SER A 35 2.19 -31.87 -0.50
C SER A 35 3.61 -31.57 -0.97
N TRP A 36 4.19 -30.54 -0.42
CA TRP A 36 5.61 -30.21 -0.62
C TRP A 36 6.14 -29.49 0.62
N ASN A 37 7.06 -30.15 1.27
CA ASN A 37 7.88 -29.58 2.34
C ASN A 37 9.34 -29.97 2.12
N VAL A 38 10.28 -29.34 2.83
CA VAL A 38 11.72 -29.58 2.65
C VAL A 38 12.14 -31.02 2.94
N SER A 39 11.36 -31.76 3.73
CA SER A 39 11.65 -33.16 4.09
C SER A 39 11.18 -34.17 3.04
N GLN A 40 10.43 -33.74 2.02
CA GLN A 40 9.88 -34.63 1.00
C GLN A 40 10.58 -34.42 -0.35
N SER A 41 11.05 -35.52 -0.94
CA SER A 41 11.58 -35.54 -2.31
C SER A 41 10.41 -35.54 -3.30
N GLY A 42 10.00 -34.36 -3.76
CA GLY A 42 9.03 -34.20 -4.85
C GLY A 42 7.65 -33.73 -4.44
N LEU A 43 6.79 -33.54 -5.46
CA LEU A 43 5.40 -33.11 -5.33
C LEU A 43 4.48 -34.33 -5.31
N ASN A 44 3.82 -34.58 -4.19
CA ASN A 44 2.81 -35.63 -4.08
C ASN A 44 1.43 -34.98 -4.16
N PHE A 45 0.57 -35.45 -5.07
CA PHE A 45 -0.78 -34.92 -5.20
C PHE A 45 -1.66 -35.32 -4.02
N ILE A 46 -2.26 -34.32 -3.34
CA ILE A 46 -3.14 -34.50 -2.16
C ILE A 46 -4.55 -33.90 -2.37
N GLY A 47 -4.88 -33.53 -3.61
CA GLY A 47 -6.18 -32.91 -3.89
C GLY A 47 -6.35 -31.55 -3.21
N GLY A 48 -7.51 -31.32 -2.59
CA GLY A 48 -7.88 -30.03 -1.99
C GLY A 48 -7.54 -29.85 -0.50
N GLU A 49 -6.67 -30.66 0.09
CA GLU A 49 -6.39 -30.63 1.54
C GLU A 49 -5.86 -29.26 2.00
N ASN A 50 -4.88 -28.68 1.30
CA ASN A 50 -4.36 -27.35 1.61
C ASN A 50 -5.45 -26.25 1.55
N TRP A 51 -6.39 -26.37 0.63
CA TRP A 51 -7.52 -25.45 0.51
C TRP A 51 -8.51 -25.62 1.66
N GLY A 52 -8.76 -26.87 2.10
CA GLY A 52 -9.58 -27.17 3.27
C GLY A 52 -8.99 -26.63 4.57
N GLU A 53 -7.66 -26.73 4.73
CA GLU A 53 -6.91 -26.14 5.85
C GLU A 53 -7.01 -24.62 5.83
N MET A 54 -6.75 -23.99 4.68
CA MET A 54 -6.79 -22.53 4.51
C MET A 54 -8.15 -21.93 4.86
N VAL A 55 -9.27 -22.57 4.48
CA VAL A 55 -10.62 -22.08 4.80
C VAL A 55 -10.84 -22.02 6.31
N ARG A 56 -10.24 -22.92 7.08
CA ARG A 56 -10.36 -22.98 8.54
C ARG A 56 -9.29 -22.17 9.29
N ASP A 57 -8.31 -21.61 8.58
CA ASP A 57 -7.19 -20.86 9.17
C ASP A 57 -7.63 -19.46 9.61
N THR A 58 -8.07 -19.36 10.86
CA THR A 58 -8.51 -18.08 11.46
C THR A 58 -7.39 -17.03 11.52
N ARG A 59 -6.12 -17.45 11.61
CA ARG A 59 -4.97 -16.54 11.63
C ARG A 59 -4.78 -15.89 10.26
N TYR A 60 -4.91 -16.65 9.18
CA TYR A 60 -4.87 -16.14 7.81
C TYR A 60 -5.99 -15.12 7.55
N TRP A 61 -7.23 -15.45 7.86
CA TRP A 61 -8.36 -14.53 7.69
C TRP A 61 -8.23 -13.28 8.56
N GLY A 62 -7.72 -13.44 9.79
CA GLY A 62 -7.40 -12.31 10.68
C GLY A 62 -6.32 -11.39 10.09
N SER A 63 -5.30 -11.94 9.43
CA SER A 63 -4.25 -11.16 8.76
C SER A 63 -4.78 -10.33 7.59
N LEU A 64 -5.74 -10.87 6.83
CA LEU A 64 -6.43 -10.15 5.76
C LEU A 64 -7.22 -8.94 6.28
N LEU A 65 -7.96 -9.11 7.37
CA LEU A 65 -8.71 -8.01 8.00
C LEU A 65 -7.76 -6.92 8.52
N ARG A 66 -6.64 -7.30 9.14
CA ARG A 66 -5.61 -6.35 9.61
C ARG A 66 -5.00 -5.56 8.45
N LEU A 67 -4.66 -6.26 7.35
CA LEU A 67 -4.14 -5.58 6.17
C LEU A 67 -5.16 -4.60 5.58
N PHE A 68 -6.43 -5.01 5.49
CA PHE A 68 -7.50 -4.14 5.00
C PHE A 68 -7.59 -2.86 5.84
N TYR A 69 -7.69 -3.01 7.16
CA TYR A 69 -7.72 -1.87 8.09
C TYR A 69 -6.47 -0.99 7.96
N LEU A 70 -5.27 -1.59 8.00
CA LEU A 70 -4.00 -0.87 7.91
C LEU A 70 -3.86 -0.13 6.59
N SER A 71 -4.19 -0.77 5.46
CA SER A 71 -4.10 -0.14 4.14
C SER A 71 -5.05 1.04 3.99
N PHE A 72 -6.32 0.89 4.40
CA PHE A 72 -7.28 1.99 4.31
C PHE A 72 -6.92 3.15 5.23
N LEU A 73 -6.53 2.87 6.47
CA LEU A 73 -6.13 3.88 7.43
C LEU A 73 -4.91 4.67 6.94
N THR A 74 -3.85 3.98 6.55
CA THR A 74 -2.62 4.63 6.09
C THR A 74 -2.83 5.43 4.82
N VAL A 75 -3.56 4.88 3.83
CA VAL A 75 -3.84 5.58 2.57
C VAL A 75 -4.74 6.79 2.80
N ALA A 76 -5.73 6.71 3.69
CA ALA A 76 -6.58 7.86 4.03
C ALA A 76 -5.76 9.00 4.65
N ILE A 77 -4.88 8.70 5.62
CA ILE A 77 -4.00 9.69 6.25
C ILE A 77 -3.03 10.27 5.22
N GLN A 78 -2.39 9.43 4.41
CA GLN A 78 -1.47 9.84 3.35
C GLN A 78 -2.16 10.76 2.33
N TYR A 79 -3.40 10.46 1.95
CA TYR A 79 -4.18 11.30 1.06
C TYR A 79 -4.45 12.68 1.65
N VAL A 80 -4.92 12.74 2.89
CA VAL A 80 -5.22 14.01 3.57
C VAL A 80 -3.95 14.85 3.72
N LEU A 81 -2.87 14.26 4.23
CA LEU A 81 -1.59 14.96 4.41
C LEU A 81 -0.97 15.36 3.06
N GLY A 82 -0.93 14.44 2.11
CA GLY A 82 -0.39 14.69 0.77
C GLY A 82 -1.16 15.79 0.03
N PHE A 83 -2.51 15.81 0.15
CA PHE A 83 -3.34 16.84 -0.44
C PHE A 83 -3.12 18.19 0.22
N ALA A 84 -3.05 18.24 1.55
CA ALA A 84 -2.77 19.47 2.30
C ALA A 84 -1.41 20.08 1.91
N ILE A 85 -0.36 19.24 1.86
CA ILE A 85 0.99 19.67 1.44
C ILE A 85 0.98 20.13 -0.03
N ALA A 86 0.26 19.43 -0.92
CA ALA A 86 0.14 19.79 -2.33
C ALA A 86 -0.56 21.15 -2.52
N LEU A 87 -1.66 21.39 -1.79
CA LEU A 87 -2.35 22.70 -1.80
C LEU A 87 -1.46 23.82 -1.32
N PHE A 88 -0.69 23.57 -0.26
CA PHE A 88 0.24 24.54 0.28
C PHE A 88 1.35 24.86 -0.74
N ALA A 89 1.95 23.83 -1.37
CA ALA A 89 2.97 23.99 -2.40
C ALA A 89 2.45 24.66 -3.69
N TRP A 90 1.18 24.42 -4.04
CA TRP A 90 0.53 24.99 -5.22
C TRP A 90 0.37 26.51 -5.13
N LYS A 91 0.06 27.06 -3.94
CA LYS A 91 -0.13 28.50 -3.68
C LYS A 91 1.15 29.36 -3.80
N GLY A 92 2.30 28.76 -3.98
CA GLY A 92 3.48 29.52 -4.33
C GLY A 92 4.42 29.87 -3.20
N ILE A 93 5.13 28.88 -2.64
CA ILE A 93 6.14 29.11 -1.60
C ILE A 93 7.48 29.49 -2.24
N ALA A 94 8.16 30.50 -1.64
CA ALA A 94 9.60 30.72 -1.89
C ALA A 94 10.37 29.42 -1.58
N ALA A 95 11.42 29.11 -2.36
CA ALA A 95 12.21 27.88 -2.23
C ALA A 95 11.49 26.54 -2.57
N ARG A 96 10.49 26.58 -3.46
CA ARG A 96 9.72 25.39 -3.91
C ARG A 96 10.58 24.17 -4.26
N ARG A 97 11.74 24.38 -4.89
CA ARG A 97 12.62 23.29 -5.35
C ARG A 97 13.23 22.54 -4.18
N PHE A 98 13.71 23.24 -3.16
CA PHE A 98 14.32 22.65 -1.98
C PHE A 98 13.31 21.83 -1.16
N TYR A 99 12.14 22.39 -0.85
CA TYR A 99 11.10 21.68 -0.10
C TYR A 99 10.58 20.45 -0.83
N ARG A 100 10.43 20.51 -2.18
CA ARG A 100 10.05 19.33 -2.96
C ARG A 100 11.05 18.18 -2.81
N VAL A 101 12.35 18.49 -2.88
CA VAL A 101 13.39 17.47 -2.72
C VAL A 101 13.36 16.88 -1.30
N LEU A 102 13.28 17.72 -0.28
CA LEU A 102 13.23 17.29 1.12
C LEU A 102 12.05 16.35 1.40
N TRP A 103 10.88 16.68 0.87
CA TRP A 103 9.70 15.82 1.01
C TRP A 103 9.81 14.50 0.27
N LEU A 104 10.72 14.33 -0.69
CA LEU A 104 10.89 13.08 -1.44
C LEU A 104 11.84 12.10 -0.76
N VAL A 105 12.70 12.57 0.15
CA VAL A 105 13.69 11.73 0.84
C VAL A 105 13.11 10.44 1.44
N PRO A 106 11.95 10.47 2.15
CA PRO A 106 11.39 9.26 2.72
C PRO A 106 11.12 8.17 1.70
N MET A 107 10.50 8.49 0.56
CA MET A 107 10.13 7.49 -0.45
C MET A 107 11.30 7.01 -1.31
N MET A 108 12.43 7.71 -1.30
CA MET A 108 13.64 7.30 -2.04
C MET A 108 14.44 6.23 -1.30
N THR A 109 14.09 5.94 -0.06
CA THR A 109 14.77 4.94 0.77
C THR A 109 14.03 3.61 0.69
N THR A 110 14.79 2.50 0.74
CA THR A 110 14.18 1.16 0.74
C THR A 110 13.33 0.94 1.99
N PRO A 111 12.13 0.34 1.87
CA PRO A 111 11.25 0.11 3.01
C PRO A 111 11.90 -0.64 4.16
N SER A 112 12.68 -1.69 3.87
CA SER A 112 13.37 -2.49 4.90
C SER A 112 14.37 -1.66 5.71
N LEU A 113 15.15 -0.78 5.06
CA LEU A 113 16.10 0.09 5.75
C LEU A 113 15.37 1.09 6.65
N MET A 114 14.28 1.69 6.15
CA MET A 114 13.45 2.59 6.95
C MET A 114 12.85 1.89 8.14
N ALA A 115 12.37 0.66 7.97
CA ALA A 115 11.82 -0.12 9.07
C ALA A 115 12.87 -0.40 10.18
N ILE A 116 14.14 -0.63 9.81
CA ILE A 116 15.25 -0.80 10.81
C ILE A 116 15.47 0.51 11.57
N ILE A 117 15.55 1.65 10.87
CA ILE A 117 15.76 2.96 11.51
C ILE A 117 14.61 3.29 12.45
N TRP A 118 13.36 3.15 11.98
CA TRP A 118 12.19 3.42 12.79
C TRP A 118 12.06 2.44 13.98
N ARG A 119 12.41 1.17 13.79
CA ARG A 119 12.47 0.22 14.90
C ARG A 119 13.39 0.70 16.00
N SER A 120 14.58 1.24 15.67
CA SER A 120 15.50 1.81 16.67
C SER A 120 14.92 3.05 17.36
N ILE A 121 14.15 3.88 16.64
CA ILE A 121 13.47 5.06 17.20
C ILE A 121 12.37 4.64 18.20
N PHE A 122 11.64 3.55 17.89
CA PHE A 122 10.54 3.01 18.69
C PHE A 122 11.00 2.02 19.78
N THR A 123 12.30 1.73 19.93
CA THR A 123 12.80 0.87 21.00
C THR A 123 12.41 1.43 22.37
N GLU A 124 11.97 0.57 23.28
CA GLU A 124 11.32 0.98 24.52
C GLU A 124 12.27 1.71 25.48
N ASP A 125 13.45 1.14 25.73
CA ASP A 125 14.38 1.64 26.75
C ASP A 125 15.26 2.81 26.28
N ILE A 126 15.78 2.71 25.05
CA ILE A 126 16.79 3.63 24.50
C ILE A 126 16.32 4.39 23.26
N GLY A 127 15.07 4.19 22.84
CA GLY A 127 14.51 4.80 21.65
C GLY A 127 14.35 6.30 21.78
N ALA A 128 14.68 7.03 20.71
CA ALA A 128 14.63 8.48 20.71
C ALA A 128 13.23 9.03 21.04
N LEU A 129 12.16 8.31 20.64
CA LEU A 129 10.79 8.75 20.85
C LEU A 129 10.40 8.71 22.34
N ASN A 130 10.70 7.63 23.05
CA ASN A 130 10.49 7.54 24.50
C ASN A 130 11.39 8.52 25.28
N GLY A 131 12.62 8.75 24.79
CA GLY A 131 13.48 9.78 25.35
C GLY A 131 12.90 11.21 25.22
N LEU A 132 12.18 11.51 24.13
CA LEU A 132 11.46 12.78 23.98
C LEU A 132 10.22 12.84 24.87
N LEU A 133 9.42 11.77 24.95
CA LEU A 133 8.23 11.69 25.79
C LEU A 133 8.59 11.94 27.27
N THR A 134 9.61 11.28 27.79
CA THR A 134 10.05 11.47 29.19
C THR A 134 10.56 12.89 29.47
N ARG A 135 11.22 13.53 28.50
CA ARG A 135 11.66 14.94 28.67
C ARG A 135 10.52 15.93 28.80
N VAL A 136 9.36 15.64 28.19
CA VAL A 136 8.15 16.47 28.30
C VAL A 136 7.21 15.99 29.42
N GLY A 137 7.66 15.07 30.27
CA GLY A 137 6.91 14.57 31.44
C GLY A 137 5.86 13.51 31.13
N LEU A 138 5.90 12.90 29.94
CA LEU A 138 5.03 11.79 29.57
C LEU A 138 5.65 10.45 29.87
N SER A 139 4.82 9.45 30.17
CA SER A 139 5.27 8.08 30.38
C SER A 139 5.80 7.44 29.10
N PRO A 140 6.85 6.59 29.17
CA PRO A 140 7.29 5.77 28.06
C PRO A 140 6.15 4.88 27.54
N VAL A 141 6.16 4.62 26.25
CA VAL A 141 5.16 3.75 25.58
C VAL A 141 5.86 2.51 25.03
N ASN A 142 5.23 1.36 25.20
CA ASN A 142 5.71 0.07 24.70
C ASN A 142 5.34 -0.08 23.22
N TRP A 143 6.02 0.69 22.36
CA TRP A 143 5.67 0.86 20.95
C TRP A 143 5.66 -0.42 20.12
N LEU A 144 6.48 -1.42 20.45
CA LEU A 144 6.63 -2.62 19.62
C LEU A 144 6.13 -3.89 20.32
N THR A 145 5.87 -3.84 21.65
CA THR A 145 5.48 -4.98 22.45
C THR A 145 4.03 -4.96 22.91
N GLU A 146 3.29 -3.85 22.69
CA GLU A 146 1.86 -3.76 22.90
C GLU A 146 1.09 -3.62 21.56
N SER A 147 -0.05 -4.33 21.44
CA SER A 147 -0.81 -4.44 20.19
C SER A 147 -1.28 -3.11 19.61
N GLY A 148 -1.79 -2.21 20.45
CA GLY A 148 -2.25 -0.88 20.01
C GLY A 148 -1.10 0.00 19.53
N PRO A 149 -0.10 0.27 20.38
CA PRO A 149 1.09 1.03 20.02
C PRO A 149 1.83 0.47 18.79
N ALA A 150 1.94 -0.86 18.65
CA ALA A 150 2.61 -1.47 17.49
C ALA A 150 1.90 -1.17 16.17
N ASN A 151 0.58 -1.19 16.14
CA ASN A 151 -0.19 -0.78 14.95
C ASN A 151 -0.02 0.71 14.65
N ILE A 152 0.04 1.56 15.68
CA ILE A 152 0.30 3.00 15.52
C ILE A 152 1.72 3.22 14.97
N ALA A 153 2.73 2.52 15.51
CA ALA A 153 4.11 2.62 15.04
C ALA A 153 4.24 2.27 13.55
N ILE A 154 3.66 1.15 13.10
CA ILE A 154 3.64 0.76 11.70
C ILE A 154 2.89 1.80 10.84
N THR A 155 1.74 2.29 11.33
CA THR A 155 0.97 3.34 10.63
C THR A 155 1.80 4.60 10.44
N ILE A 156 2.54 5.05 11.46
CA ILE A 156 3.43 6.24 11.38
C ILE A 156 4.49 6.04 10.30
N VAL A 157 5.15 4.88 10.28
CA VAL A 157 6.20 4.58 9.28
C VAL A 157 5.63 4.57 7.87
N GLU A 158 4.53 3.89 7.65
CA GLU A 158 3.86 3.80 6.34
C GLU A 158 3.39 5.19 5.87
N VAL A 159 2.81 5.98 6.77
CA VAL A 159 2.36 7.34 6.46
C VAL A 159 3.56 8.23 6.13
N TRP A 160 4.60 8.23 6.95
CA TRP A 160 5.80 9.04 6.72
C TRP A 160 6.49 8.69 5.39
N GLN A 161 6.63 7.42 5.09
CA GLN A 161 7.34 6.95 3.90
C GLN A 161 6.58 7.27 2.60
N TRP A 162 5.26 7.15 2.59
CA TRP A 162 4.46 7.19 1.37
C TRP A 162 3.62 8.45 1.17
N THR A 163 3.52 9.34 2.15
CA THR A 163 2.90 10.67 1.96
C THR A 163 3.53 11.47 0.82
N PRO A 164 4.87 11.44 0.60
CA PRO A 164 5.50 12.10 -0.55
C PRO A 164 4.96 11.65 -1.91
N PHE A 165 4.64 10.38 -2.06
CA PHE A 165 4.03 9.85 -3.29
C PHE A 165 2.66 10.50 -3.56
N MET A 166 1.79 10.53 -2.54
CA MET A 166 0.49 11.22 -2.62
C MET A 166 0.66 12.70 -2.95
N PHE A 167 1.59 13.37 -2.26
CA PHE A 167 1.92 14.77 -2.50
C PHE A 167 2.29 15.03 -3.97
N LEU A 168 3.17 14.21 -4.56
CA LEU A 168 3.61 14.42 -5.94
C LEU A 168 2.46 14.29 -6.95
N ILE A 169 1.67 13.24 -6.85
CA ILE A 169 0.57 13.01 -7.80
C ILE A 169 -0.48 14.12 -7.66
N LEU A 170 -0.84 14.47 -6.43
CA LEU A 170 -1.84 15.51 -6.19
C LEU A 170 -1.35 16.89 -6.57
N LEU A 171 -0.06 17.21 -6.36
CA LEU A 171 0.54 18.47 -6.83
C LEU A 171 0.56 18.54 -8.36
N ALA A 172 0.95 17.47 -9.04
CA ALA A 172 0.92 17.42 -10.51
C ALA A 172 -0.52 17.63 -11.02
N GLY A 173 -1.51 17.02 -10.35
CA GLY A 173 -2.90 17.25 -10.63
C GLY A 173 -3.33 18.71 -10.47
N LEU A 174 -3.01 19.34 -9.35
CA LEU A 174 -3.33 20.75 -9.10
C LEU A 174 -2.69 21.69 -10.14
N LEU A 175 -1.46 21.39 -10.56
CA LEU A 175 -0.77 22.17 -11.58
C LEU A 175 -1.36 22.01 -12.99
N SER A 176 -2.10 20.94 -13.25
CA SER A 176 -2.76 20.67 -14.54
C SER A 176 -4.17 21.26 -14.65
N LEU A 177 -4.73 21.80 -13.57
CA LEU A 177 -6.06 22.37 -13.60
C LEU A 177 -6.14 23.62 -14.48
N PRO A 178 -7.20 23.79 -15.31
CA PRO A 178 -7.43 24.99 -16.08
C PRO A 178 -7.70 26.20 -15.16
N LYS A 179 -7.31 27.39 -15.60
CA LYS A 179 -7.41 28.60 -14.78
C LYS A 179 -8.79 29.26 -14.81
N GLU A 180 -9.56 28.99 -15.85
CA GLU A 180 -10.84 29.64 -16.10
C GLU A 180 -11.85 29.50 -14.97
N PRO A 181 -12.07 28.32 -14.37
CA PRO A 181 -13.00 28.18 -13.23
C PRO A 181 -12.55 28.96 -12.00
N PHE A 182 -11.24 29.13 -11.80
CA PHE A 182 -10.71 29.91 -10.67
C PHE A 182 -10.88 31.41 -10.88
N MET A 183 -10.74 31.88 -12.13
CA MET A 183 -11.00 33.27 -12.49
C MET A 183 -12.49 33.62 -12.31
N ALA A 184 -13.41 32.73 -12.76
CA ALA A 184 -14.84 32.88 -12.56
C ALA A 184 -15.19 32.96 -11.06
N ALA A 185 -14.68 32.03 -10.25
CA ALA A 185 -14.89 32.03 -8.80
C ALA A 185 -14.37 33.31 -8.12
N ALA A 186 -13.26 33.88 -8.63
CA ALA A 186 -12.73 35.16 -8.11
C ALA A 186 -13.63 36.35 -8.48
N ILE A 187 -14.21 36.38 -9.70
CA ILE A 187 -15.17 37.41 -10.14
C ILE A 187 -16.44 37.33 -9.29
N ASP A 188 -16.92 36.12 -8.99
CA ASP A 188 -18.09 35.86 -8.14
C ASP A 188 -17.82 36.15 -6.65
N GLY A 189 -16.62 36.59 -6.26
CA GLY A 189 -16.26 36.88 -4.88
C GLY A 189 -16.20 35.64 -3.97
N ALA A 190 -16.00 34.46 -4.53
CA ALA A 190 -15.96 33.22 -3.76
C ALA A 190 -14.79 33.20 -2.77
N SER A 191 -15.08 32.79 -1.52
CA SER A 191 -14.04 32.60 -0.51
C SER A 191 -13.09 31.44 -0.87
N ALA A 192 -11.90 31.43 -0.26
CA ALA A 192 -10.92 30.36 -0.47
C ALA A 192 -11.48 28.96 -0.18
N TRP A 193 -12.33 28.84 0.87
CA TRP A 193 -12.99 27.57 1.20
C TRP A 193 -14.06 27.19 0.16
N THR A 194 -14.84 28.17 -0.32
CA THR A 194 -15.85 27.95 -1.36
C THR A 194 -15.19 27.50 -2.67
N THR A 195 -14.11 28.18 -3.06
CA THR A 195 -13.31 27.81 -4.25
C THR A 195 -12.72 26.40 -4.10
N PHE A 196 -12.19 26.07 -2.91
CA PHE A 196 -11.67 24.72 -2.64
C PHE A 196 -12.79 23.67 -2.77
N ALA A 197 -13.89 23.85 -2.04
CA ALA A 197 -14.94 22.83 -1.94
C ALA A 197 -15.74 22.64 -3.24
N ARG A 198 -15.98 23.75 -4.00
CA ARG A 198 -16.84 23.71 -5.20
C ARG A 198 -16.08 23.66 -6.53
N VAL A 199 -14.81 24.04 -6.55
CA VAL A 199 -14.01 24.06 -7.78
C VAL A 199 -12.84 23.09 -7.66
N THR A 200 -11.88 23.32 -6.75
CA THR A 200 -10.64 22.55 -6.67
C THR A 200 -10.90 21.07 -6.39
N PHE A 201 -11.63 20.76 -5.32
CA PHE A 201 -11.84 19.39 -4.86
C PHE A 201 -12.62 18.52 -5.88
N PRO A 202 -13.74 19.01 -6.49
CA PRO A 202 -14.42 18.27 -7.53
C PRO A 202 -13.57 18.04 -8.79
N MET A 203 -12.79 19.05 -9.21
CA MET A 203 -11.92 18.92 -10.39
C MET A 203 -10.74 17.98 -10.13
N MET A 204 -10.30 17.86 -8.89
CA MET A 204 -9.26 16.92 -8.47
C MET A 204 -9.76 15.48 -8.27
N ALA A 205 -11.07 15.25 -8.26
CA ALA A 205 -11.64 13.94 -7.95
C ALA A 205 -11.10 12.80 -8.86
N PRO A 206 -10.99 12.92 -10.19
CA PRO A 206 -10.44 11.85 -11.02
C PRO A 206 -8.99 11.52 -10.69
N ILE A 207 -8.16 12.55 -10.43
CA ILE A 207 -6.74 12.40 -10.09
C ILE A 207 -6.59 11.81 -8.70
N SER A 208 -7.41 12.27 -7.74
CA SER A 208 -7.44 11.74 -6.37
C SER A 208 -7.79 10.26 -6.34
N ILE A 209 -8.80 9.86 -7.10
CA ILE A 209 -9.20 8.46 -7.23
C ILE A 209 -8.06 7.62 -7.81
N GLY A 210 -7.41 8.10 -8.87
CA GLY A 210 -6.24 7.43 -9.45
C GLY A 210 -5.10 7.26 -8.44
N ALA A 211 -4.76 8.32 -7.70
CA ALA A 211 -3.72 8.30 -6.67
C ALA A 211 -4.04 7.31 -5.53
N ILE A 212 -5.28 7.34 -5.03
CA ILE A 212 -5.75 6.42 -3.98
C ILE A 212 -5.70 4.98 -4.48
N MET A 213 -6.16 4.69 -5.71
CA MET A 213 -6.14 3.34 -6.28
C MET A 213 -4.71 2.79 -6.42
N ILE A 214 -3.78 3.58 -6.96
CA ILE A 214 -2.38 3.16 -7.08
C ILE A 214 -1.82 2.85 -5.68
N ARG A 215 -2.09 3.72 -4.71
CA ARG A 215 -1.58 3.54 -3.35
C ARG A 215 -2.22 2.36 -2.61
N LEU A 216 -3.53 2.08 -2.82
CA LEU A 216 -4.16 0.88 -2.26
C LEU A 216 -3.58 -0.41 -2.84
N ILE A 217 -3.28 -0.44 -4.15
CA ILE A 217 -2.60 -1.57 -4.79
C ILE A 217 -1.22 -1.80 -4.15
N ASP A 218 -0.47 -0.72 -3.91
CA ASP A 218 0.84 -0.81 -3.28
C ASP A 218 0.74 -1.16 -1.79
N ALA A 219 -0.18 -0.54 -1.04
CA ALA A 219 -0.41 -0.84 0.37
C ALA A 219 -0.90 -2.28 0.61
N SER A 220 -1.52 -2.91 -0.39
CA SER A 220 -1.85 -4.34 -0.29
C SER A 220 -0.62 -5.25 -0.15
N LYS A 221 0.58 -4.76 -0.39
CA LYS A 221 1.84 -5.51 -0.31
C LYS A 221 2.68 -5.17 0.94
N ILE A 222 2.09 -4.51 1.95
CA ILE A 222 2.81 -4.15 3.19
C ILE A 222 3.40 -5.41 3.83
N PHE A 223 4.73 -5.50 3.83
CA PHE A 223 5.50 -6.59 4.38
C PHE A 223 6.70 -6.08 5.19
N ASP A 224 7.56 -5.25 4.58
CA ASP A 224 8.84 -4.85 5.14
C ASP A 224 8.73 -4.17 6.50
N SER A 225 7.83 -3.21 6.66
CA SER A 225 7.59 -2.50 7.92
C SER A 225 7.12 -3.45 9.01
N VAL A 226 6.15 -4.31 8.70
CA VAL A 226 5.61 -5.31 9.63
C VAL A 226 6.66 -6.34 10.01
N PHE A 227 7.32 -6.94 9.02
CA PHE A 227 8.27 -8.02 9.27
C PHE A 227 9.52 -7.53 10.02
N THR A 228 10.05 -6.36 9.66
CA THR A 228 11.27 -5.83 10.27
C THR A 228 11.03 -5.25 11.65
N MET A 229 9.91 -4.54 11.87
CA MET A 229 9.67 -3.88 13.15
C MET A 229 9.12 -4.83 14.20
N THR A 230 8.14 -5.64 13.88
CA THR A 230 7.36 -6.43 14.86
C THR A 230 7.31 -7.93 14.57
N ARG A 231 7.72 -8.37 13.38
CA ARG A 231 7.53 -9.75 12.88
C ARG A 231 6.07 -10.21 12.97
N GLY A 232 5.12 -9.27 12.83
CA GLY A 232 3.68 -9.54 12.95
C GLY A 232 3.14 -9.48 14.37
N GLY A 233 4.01 -9.34 15.39
CA GLY A 233 3.64 -9.27 16.83
C GLY A 233 3.15 -7.90 17.29
N PRO A 234 2.83 -7.79 18.61
CA PRO A 234 2.66 -8.87 19.57
C PRO A 234 1.40 -9.71 19.28
N GLY A 235 1.46 -11.02 19.54
CA GLY A 235 0.32 -11.92 19.42
C GLY A 235 -0.38 -11.90 18.05
N ASN A 236 0.32 -11.68 16.95
CA ASN A 236 -0.17 -11.51 15.57
C ASN A 236 -0.94 -10.19 15.32
N ALA A 237 -0.89 -9.20 16.25
CA ALA A 237 -1.68 -7.98 16.14
C ALA A 237 -1.37 -7.11 14.91
N THR A 238 -0.16 -7.20 14.38
CA THR A 238 0.29 -6.43 13.21
C THR A 238 0.52 -7.30 11.97
N GLU A 239 0.24 -8.61 12.08
CA GLU A 239 0.55 -9.56 11.02
C GLU A 239 -0.29 -9.35 9.76
N THR A 240 0.39 -9.12 8.64
CA THR A 240 -0.22 -9.04 7.31
C THR A 240 -0.19 -10.40 6.61
N PRO A 241 -1.04 -10.62 5.57
CA PRO A 241 -0.99 -11.88 4.80
C PRO A 241 0.39 -12.18 4.22
N ALA A 242 1.10 -11.15 3.74
CA ALA A 242 2.45 -11.31 3.19
C ALA A 242 3.43 -11.83 4.25
N ALA A 243 3.37 -11.31 5.50
CA ALA A 243 4.19 -11.77 6.61
C ALA A 243 3.83 -13.22 7.02
N TYR A 244 2.55 -13.55 7.07
CA TYR A 244 2.08 -14.88 7.40
C TYR A 244 2.46 -15.92 6.31
N ILE A 245 2.27 -15.58 5.03
CA ILE A 245 2.68 -16.42 3.90
C ILE A 245 4.19 -16.67 3.94
N PHE A 246 4.99 -15.61 4.18
CA PHE A 246 6.44 -15.72 4.32
C PHE A 246 6.83 -16.68 5.44
N GLN A 247 6.21 -16.54 6.62
CA GLN A 247 6.46 -17.42 7.76
C GLN A 247 6.14 -18.87 7.38
N ARG A 248 4.93 -19.16 6.87
CA ARG A 248 4.51 -20.52 6.54
C ARG A 248 5.35 -21.16 5.45
N SER A 249 5.65 -20.38 4.36
CA SER A 249 6.39 -20.91 3.22
C SER A 249 7.86 -21.13 3.51
N LEU A 250 8.54 -20.11 4.10
CA LEU A 250 10.00 -20.04 4.13
C LEU A 250 10.59 -20.28 5.52
N GLN A 251 9.86 -20.02 6.60
CA GLN A 251 10.33 -20.30 7.96
C GLN A 251 9.83 -21.67 8.46
N ASP A 252 8.55 -21.97 8.25
CA ASP A 252 7.95 -23.25 8.64
C ASP A 252 8.13 -24.34 7.56
N PHE A 253 8.69 -23.96 6.39
CA PHE A 253 8.95 -24.83 5.24
C PHE A 253 7.71 -25.55 4.69
N GLN A 254 6.52 -25.02 4.92
CA GLN A 254 5.26 -25.52 4.39
C GLN A 254 4.98 -24.90 3.01
N ILE A 255 5.81 -25.21 2.03
CA ILE A 255 5.82 -24.53 0.72
C ILE A 255 4.47 -24.66 0.00
N ALA A 256 3.87 -25.85 0.01
CA ALA A 256 2.60 -26.07 -0.66
C ALA A 256 1.44 -25.33 0.01
N TYR A 257 1.36 -25.35 1.33
CA TYR A 257 0.36 -24.60 2.07
C TYR A 257 0.55 -23.09 1.88
N GLY A 258 1.78 -22.58 2.03
CA GLY A 258 2.08 -21.17 1.79
C GLY A 258 1.77 -20.70 0.36
N SER A 259 1.97 -21.58 -0.65
CA SER A 259 1.55 -21.32 -2.02
C SER A 259 0.04 -21.21 -2.16
N THR A 260 -0.72 -22.00 -1.40
CA THR A 260 -2.19 -21.93 -1.36
C THR A 260 -2.66 -20.61 -0.76
N LEU A 261 -2.07 -20.19 0.36
CA LEU A 261 -2.32 -18.88 0.96
C LEU A 261 -2.02 -17.73 0.00
N ALA A 262 -0.87 -17.80 -0.69
CA ALA A 262 -0.45 -16.78 -1.65
C ALA A 262 -1.40 -16.68 -2.85
N LEU A 263 -1.83 -17.82 -3.41
CA LEU A 263 -2.76 -17.86 -4.54
C LEU A 263 -4.14 -17.31 -4.13
N MET A 264 -4.66 -17.70 -2.97
CA MET A 264 -5.90 -17.16 -2.44
C MET A 264 -5.79 -15.64 -2.19
N TYR A 265 -4.65 -15.20 -1.63
CA TYR A 265 -4.40 -13.77 -1.42
C TYR A 265 -4.41 -13.00 -2.74
N LEU A 266 -3.77 -13.52 -3.79
CA LEU A 266 -3.80 -12.91 -5.12
C LEU A 266 -5.23 -12.77 -5.66
N ILE A 267 -6.04 -13.83 -5.54
CA ILE A 267 -7.44 -13.81 -5.98
C ILE A 267 -8.24 -12.74 -5.21
N LEU A 268 -8.12 -12.72 -3.88
CA LEU A 268 -8.82 -11.75 -3.03
C LEU A 268 -8.37 -10.31 -3.30
N ALA A 269 -7.07 -10.09 -3.50
CA ALA A 269 -6.53 -8.77 -3.84
C ALA A 269 -7.09 -8.26 -5.17
N ILE A 270 -7.10 -9.10 -6.22
CA ILE A 270 -7.66 -8.75 -7.53
C ILE A 270 -9.16 -8.43 -7.40
N LEU A 271 -9.93 -9.25 -6.70
CA LEU A 271 -11.36 -9.03 -6.50
C LEU A 271 -11.63 -7.72 -5.75
N THR A 272 -10.96 -7.52 -4.62
CA THR A 272 -11.12 -6.33 -3.77
C THR A 272 -10.78 -5.05 -4.54
N LEU A 273 -9.62 -5.02 -5.19
CA LEU A 273 -9.17 -3.84 -5.96
C LEU A 273 -10.07 -3.58 -7.16
N THR A 274 -10.58 -4.63 -7.83
CA THR A 274 -11.53 -4.50 -8.94
C THR A 274 -12.86 -3.92 -8.46
N ILE A 275 -13.37 -4.38 -7.31
CA ILE A 275 -14.61 -3.86 -6.72
C ILE A 275 -14.44 -2.39 -6.36
N ILE A 276 -13.37 -2.04 -5.64
CA ILE A 276 -13.05 -0.67 -5.25
C ILE A 276 -12.93 0.21 -6.50
N GLY A 277 -12.20 -0.21 -7.52
CA GLY A 277 -12.05 0.52 -8.78
C GLY A 277 -13.38 0.78 -9.49
N LYS A 278 -14.28 -0.22 -9.55
CA LYS A 278 -15.62 -0.06 -10.12
C LYS A 278 -16.48 0.91 -9.32
N VAL A 279 -16.42 0.88 -8.00
CA VAL A 279 -17.14 1.83 -7.12
C VAL A 279 -16.65 3.25 -7.38
N PHE A 280 -15.35 3.49 -7.36
CA PHE A 280 -14.78 4.79 -7.64
C PHE A 280 -15.09 5.30 -9.06
N ALA A 281 -15.01 4.43 -10.06
CA ALA A 281 -15.37 4.79 -11.44
C ALA A 281 -16.84 5.19 -11.59
N ARG A 282 -17.75 4.63 -10.78
CA ARG A 282 -19.16 5.06 -10.75
C ARG A 282 -19.35 6.42 -10.07
N LEU A 283 -18.59 6.67 -8.99
CA LEU A 283 -18.65 7.94 -8.24
C LEU A 283 -18.04 9.11 -9.02
N SER A 284 -17.06 8.85 -9.89
CA SER A 284 -16.40 9.88 -10.71
C SER A 284 -17.10 10.19 -12.04
N LYS A 285 -18.16 9.46 -12.42
CA LYS A 285 -18.97 9.85 -13.59
C LYS A 285 -19.65 11.18 -13.27
N PRO A 286 -19.44 12.24 -14.10
CA PRO A 286 -20.21 13.48 -13.94
C PRO A 286 -21.69 13.09 -13.99
N ARG A 287 -22.45 13.43 -12.95
CA ARG A 287 -23.91 13.40 -13.00
C ARG A 287 -24.28 14.34 -14.13
N GLY A 288 -24.78 13.77 -15.23
CA GLY A 288 -25.08 14.50 -16.44
C GLY A 288 -25.83 15.80 -16.15
N ILE A 289 -25.31 16.85 -16.80
CA ILE A 289 -26.05 18.09 -17.03
C ILE A 289 -27.01 17.79 -18.14
#